data_69b9cc7dda2554c1ea56589d48baa649
#
_entry.id   69b9cc7dda2554c1ea56589d48baa649
#
_cell.length_a   1.000
_cell.length_b   1.000
_cell.length_c   1.000
_cell.angle_alpha   90.00
_cell.angle_beta   90.00
_cell.angle_gamma   90.00
#
_symmetry.space_group_name_H-M   'P 1'
#
loop_
_entity.id
_entity.type
_entity.pdbx_description
1 polymer ?
#
loop_
_entity_poly.entity_id
_entity_poly.type
_entity_poly.pdbx_seq_one_letter_code
_entity_poly.pdbx_strand_id
1 'polypeptide(L)'
;MESYSIFRDLAIIIIFAKVFGIIARKCKAPQVVGEIIAGLLIGPSVLGLVHQSDFLIEMAEIGVILLMFSAGLETNLKDLMKTGFVAFLIACMGVFVPLVGGTLLYMGFYGVAPWGSEKFYEAVFIGVIMTATSVSITVQSLKELGKLKGKVGTTIMSAAIIDDVIGIIVLTFVIGFKNPDSNPGSVVISTLLFFLFAIGVGFVLFKIFQYLDNKYPHTRRIPILGLALCFIFAYVAEVFFGIADITGAYVAGIILCSIRDSEYIAEKMDINSYMIFGPIFFASIGLKTSFDHLNGEFVLFSIGFVVVALLCKIIGCGLMARICKFKGPDALKIGVGMMTRGEVALIVAQKGLSVGMIGSEYFTAVILLIIVSSISTPIMLKILYTKHAEID
;
A
#
# COMPACT_ATOMS: atom_id res chain seq x y z
N MET A 1 23.58 -28.15 -10.45
CA MET A 1 22.26 -28.60 -9.95
C MET A 1 21.41 -27.45 -9.39
N GLU A 2 22.02 -26.37 -8.96
CA GLU A 2 21.28 -25.20 -8.42
C GLU A 2 20.37 -24.48 -9.45
N SER A 3 20.75 -24.48 -10.73
CA SER A 3 19.99 -23.72 -11.76
C SER A 3 18.59 -24.29 -12.04
N TYR A 4 18.33 -25.55 -11.72
CA TYR A 4 17.00 -26.17 -11.94
C TYR A 4 16.10 -26.10 -10.71
N SER A 5 16.64 -25.84 -9.52
CA SER A 5 15.85 -25.68 -8.29
C SER A 5 14.90 -24.46 -8.37
N ILE A 6 15.29 -23.42 -9.09
CA ILE A 6 14.49 -22.22 -9.32
C ILE A 6 13.13 -22.56 -9.92
N PHE A 7 13.06 -23.43 -10.94
CA PHE A 7 11.77 -23.80 -11.57
C PHE A 7 10.87 -24.57 -10.61
N ARG A 8 11.47 -25.44 -9.77
CA ARG A 8 10.75 -26.15 -8.71
C ARG A 8 10.18 -25.17 -7.70
N ASP A 9 10.99 -24.23 -7.24
CA ASP A 9 10.62 -23.27 -6.20
C ASP A 9 9.53 -22.32 -6.69
N LEU A 10 9.63 -21.82 -7.93
CA LEU A 10 8.59 -21.02 -8.57
C LEU A 10 7.27 -21.80 -8.72
N ALA A 11 7.35 -23.07 -9.16
CA ALA A 11 6.15 -23.90 -9.31
C ALA A 11 5.46 -24.14 -7.96
N ILE A 12 6.22 -24.44 -6.89
CA ILE A 12 5.71 -24.61 -5.54
C ILE A 12 5.06 -23.31 -5.07
N ILE A 13 5.75 -22.18 -5.17
CA ILE A 13 5.23 -20.86 -4.75
C ILE A 13 3.90 -20.58 -5.46
N ILE A 14 3.84 -20.66 -6.79
CA ILE A 14 2.65 -20.33 -7.58
C ILE A 14 1.47 -21.24 -7.21
N ILE A 15 1.70 -22.55 -7.08
CA ILE A 15 0.64 -23.51 -6.74
C ILE A 15 0.11 -23.22 -5.33
N PHE A 16 0.99 -23.14 -4.33
CA PHE A 16 0.59 -22.93 -2.95
C PHE A 16 -0.07 -21.56 -2.75
N ALA A 17 0.52 -20.48 -3.30
CA ALA A 17 -0.06 -19.15 -3.26
C ALA A 17 -1.49 -19.15 -3.86
N LYS A 18 -1.69 -19.79 -5.01
CA LYS A 18 -3.01 -19.88 -5.63
C LYS A 18 -4.02 -20.67 -4.80
N VAL A 19 -3.63 -21.83 -4.29
CA VAL A 19 -4.51 -22.68 -3.46
C VAL A 19 -4.92 -21.95 -2.19
N PHE A 20 -3.95 -21.40 -1.45
CA PHE A 20 -4.22 -20.67 -0.20
C PHE A 20 -4.94 -19.33 -0.44
N GLY A 21 -4.66 -18.65 -1.55
CA GLY A 21 -5.41 -17.47 -1.97
C GLY A 21 -6.89 -17.77 -2.23
N ILE A 22 -7.22 -18.91 -2.84
CA ILE A 22 -8.61 -19.37 -3.01
C ILE A 22 -9.25 -19.71 -1.65
N ILE A 23 -8.52 -20.38 -0.75
CA ILE A 23 -9.00 -20.69 0.60
C ILE A 23 -9.29 -19.41 1.38
N ALA A 24 -8.37 -18.44 1.36
CA ALA A 24 -8.55 -17.14 2.00
C ALA A 24 -9.83 -16.44 1.52
N ARG A 25 -10.07 -16.39 0.20
CA ARG A 25 -11.31 -15.82 -0.35
C ARG A 25 -12.57 -16.55 0.11
N LYS A 26 -12.54 -17.88 0.21
CA LYS A 26 -13.67 -18.66 0.77
C LYS A 26 -13.92 -18.32 2.25
N CYS A 27 -12.86 -18.01 2.99
CA CYS A 27 -12.93 -17.53 4.38
C CYS A 27 -13.24 -16.03 4.50
N LYS A 28 -13.59 -15.35 3.40
CA LYS A 28 -13.84 -13.89 3.32
C LYS A 28 -12.64 -13.04 3.74
N ALA A 29 -11.44 -13.56 3.62
CA ALA A 29 -10.18 -12.84 3.79
C ALA A 29 -9.59 -12.45 2.41
N PRO A 30 -8.76 -11.39 2.34
CA PRO A 30 -8.05 -11.04 1.13
C PRO A 30 -7.17 -12.19 0.61
N GLN A 31 -7.09 -12.35 -0.72
CA GLN A 31 -6.29 -13.38 -1.37
C GLN A 31 -4.82 -13.31 -0.94
N VAL A 32 -4.29 -12.09 -0.83
CA VAL A 32 -2.93 -11.77 -0.39
C VAL A 32 -2.56 -12.45 0.93
N VAL A 33 -3.47 -12.49 1.89
CA VAL A 33 -3.26 -13.18 3.18
C VAL A 33 -3.00 -14.66 2.96
N GLY A 34 -3.77 -15.29 2.05
CA GLY A 34 -3.55 -16.70 1.69
C GLY A 34 -2.18 -16.93 1.04
N GLU A 35 -1.74 -16.02 0.18
CA GLU A 35 -0.43 -16.10 -0.48
C GLU A 35 0.74 -15.95 0.50
N ILE A 36 0.60 -15.09 1.52
CA ILE A 36 1.58 -14.96 2.61
C ILE A 36 1.62 -16.23 3.48
N ILE A 37 0.45 -16.75 3.86
CA ILE A 37 0.35 -18.01 4.63
C ILE A 37 0.96 -19.16 3.83
N ALA A 38 0.75 -19.21 2.51
CA ALA A 38 1.41 -20.18 1.65
C ALA A 38 2.93 -20.08 1.74
N GLY A 39 3.49 -18.87 1.63
CA GLY A 39 4.91 -18.62 1.80
C GLY A 39 5.46 -19.07 3.15
N LEU A 40 4.74 -18.75 4.22
CA LEU A 40 5.08 -19.20 5.58
C LEU A 40 5.12 -20.73 5.71
N LEU A 41 4.12 -21.42 5.14
CA LEU A 41 4.01 -22.87 5.19
C LEU A 41 5.11 -23.58 4.41
N ILE A 42 5.40 -23.12 3.18
CA ILE A 42 6.46 -23.71 2.34
C ILE A 42 7.86 -23.28 2.75
N GLY A 43 7.95 -22.23 3.58
CA GLY A 43 9.19 -21.62 4.03
C GLY A 43 9.94 -22.40 5.10
N PRO A 44 11.11 -21.88 5.50
CA PRO A 44 11.99 -22.52 6.50
C PRO A 44 11.31 -22.72 7.85
N SER A 45 10.35 -21.87 8.18
CA SER A 45 9.67 -21.89 9.49
C SER A 45 8.74 -23.09 9.70
N VAL A 46 8.27 -23.78 8.62
CA VAL A 46 7.33 -24.89 8.72
C VAL A 46 7.79 -26.11 7.92
N LEU A 47 7.71 -26.07 6.58
CA LEU A 47 8.00 -27.25 5.74
C LEU A 47 9.42 -27.25 5.16
N GLY A 48 10.10 -26.11 5.08
CA GLY A 48 11.44 -26.01 4.52
C GLY A 48 11.57 -26.43 3.04
N LEU A 49 10.47 -26.32 2.25
CA LEU A 49 10.43 -26.72 0.85
C LEU A 49 11.11 -25.70 -0.06
N VAL A 50 10.96 -24.42 0.28
CA VAL A 50 11.51 -23.29 -0.46
C VAL A 50 12.31 -22.41 0.51
N HIS A 51 13.52 -22.06 0.08
CA HIS A 51 14.37 -21.12 0.80
C HIS A 51 14.50 -19.82 0.01
N GLN A 52 14.69 -18.72 0.72
CA GLN A 52 14.93 -17.45 0.09
C GLN A 52 16.25 -17.47 -0.70
N SER A 53 16.20 -17.04 -1.95
CA SER A 53 17.36 -16.86 -2.82
C SER A 53 17.38 -15.43 -3.36
N ASP A 54 18.56 -14.95 -3.79
CA ASP A 54 18.69 -13.60 -4.38
C ASP A 54 17.73 -13.42 -5.56
N PHE A 55 17.58 -14.46 -6.39
CA PHE A 55 16.63 -14.44 -7.49
C PHE A 55 15.19 -14.22 -7.05
N LEU A 56 14.73 -14.87 -5.98
CA LEU A 56 13.38 -14.69 -5.45
C LEU A 56 13.19 -13.30 -4.83
N ILE A 57 14.25 -12.74 -4.25
CA ILE A 57 14.25 -11.37 -3.72
C ILE A 57 14.06 -10.37 -4.85
N GLU A 58 14.86 -10.46 -5.91
CA GLU A 58 14.78 -9.57 -7.07
C GLU A 58 13.42 -9.70 -7.80
N MET A 59 12.91 -10.92 -7.94
CA MET A 59 11.57 -11.15 -8.50
C MET A 59 10.46 -10.51 -7.64
N ALA A 60 10.59 -10.57 -6.32
CA ALA A 60 9.66 -9.94 -5.41
C ALA A 60 9.72 -8.40 -5.50
N GLU A 61 10.92 -7.81 -5.65
CA GLU A 61 11.11 -6.37 -5.85
C GLU A 61 10.48 -5.90 -7.16
N ILE A 62 10.65 -6.63 -8.26
CA ILE A 62 9.94 -6.36 -9.51
C ILE A 62 8.42 -6.42 -9.27
N GLY A 63 7.95 -7.39 -8.48
CA GLY A 63 6.55 -7.52 -8.12
C GLY A 63 5.99 -6.28 -7.42
N VAL A 64 6.71 -5.76 -6.45
CA VAL A 64 6.34 -4.52 -5.73
C VAL A 64 6.23 -3.33 -6.67
N ILE A 65 7.24 -3.15 -7.55
CA ILE A 65 7.27 -2.06 -8.52
C ILE A 65 6.06 -2.13 -9.46
N LEU A 66 5.72 -3.33 -9.96
CA LEU A 66 4.56 -3.52 -10.82
C LEU A 66 3.23 -3.27 -10.08
N LEU A 67 3.10 -3.71 -8.83
CA LEU A 67 1.93 -3.44 -8.01
C LEU A 67 1.75 -1.94 -7.76
N MET A 68 2.84 -1.21 -7.47
CA MET A 68 2.78 0.23 -7.28
C MET A 68 2.47 0.99 -8.58
N PHE A 69 2.99 0.53 -9.70
CA PHE A 69 2.63 1.08 -11.01
C PHE A 69 1.14 0.88 -11.32
N SER A 70 0.60 -0.32 -11.09
CA SER A 70 -0.83 -0.60 -11.26
C SER A 70 -1.69 0.29 -10.35
N ALA A 71 -1.31 0.45 -9.08
CA ALA A 71 -1.99 1.36 -8.16
C ALA A 71 -1.99 2.82 -8.67
N GLY A 72 -0.88 3.26 -9.25
CA GLY A 72 -0.79 4.57 -9.91
C GLY A 72 -1.71 4.69 -11.13
N LEU A 73 -1.82 3.66 -11.97
CA LEU A 73 -2.72 3.61 -13.13
C LEU A 73 -4.20 3.68 -12.72
N GLU A 74 -4.58 3.07 -11.61
CA GLU A 74 -5.94 3.08 -11.08
C GLU A 74 -6.33 4.43 -10.47
N THR A 75 -5.37 5.34 -10.26
CA THR A 75 -5.62 6.66 -9.69
C THR A 75 -6.47 7.51 -10.65
N ASN A 76 -7.65 7.97 -10.22
CA ASN A 76 -8.51 8.83 -11.02
C ASN A 76 -8.24 10.32 -10.74
N LEU A 77 -7.37 10.94 -11.53
CA LEU A 77 -7.03 12.36 -11.38
C LEU A 77 -8.23 13.30 -11.52
N LYS A 78 -9.23 12.96 -12.33
CA LYS A 78 -10.44 13.78 -12.49
C LYS A 78 -11.28 13.82 -11.22
N ASP A 79 -11.40 12.70 -10.54
CA ASP A 79 -12.10 12.64 -9.26
C ASP A 79 -11.26 13.28 -8.16
N LEU A 80 -9.95 13.11 -8.17
CA LEU A 80 -9.02 13.81 -7.30
C LEU A 80 -9.21 15.34 -7.37
N MET A 81 -9.33 15.88 -8.58
CA MET A 81 -9.51 17.33 -8.80
C MET A 81 -10.93 17.82 -8.44
N LYS A 82 -11.96 16.97 -8.55
CA LYS A 82 -13.35 17.32 -8.28
C LYS A 82 -13.74 17.28 -6.79
N THR A 83 -13.08 16.45 -6.01
CA THR A 83 -13.50 16.11 -4.64
C THR A 83 -13.16 17.14 -3.60
N GLY A 84 -12.42 18.16 -3.97
CA GLY A 84 -12.32 19.36 -3.19
C GLY A 84 -11.51 19.22 -1.90
N PHE A 85 -11.37 20.35 -1.27
CA PHE A 85 -10.59 20.57 -0.05
C PHE A 85 -11.01 19.69 1.14
N VAL A 86 -12.27 19.24 1.18
CA VAL A 86 -12.79 18.39 2.26
C VAL A 86 -12.15 17.00 2.26
N ALA A 87 -12.08 16.34 1.10
CA ALA A 87 -11.44 15.03 0.97
C ALA A 87 -9.93 15.11 1.29
N PHE A 88 -9.28 16.19 0.86
CA PHE A 88 -7.89 16.47 1.19
C PHE A 88 -7.67 16.59 2.71
N LEU A 89 -8.50 17.36 3.41
CA LEU A 89 -8.38 17.49 4.88
C LEU A 89 -8.61 16.16 5.60
N ILE A 90 -9.58 15.37 5.14
CA ILE A 90 -9.86 14.04 5.70
C ILE A 90 -8.66 13.11 5.49
N ALA A 91 -8.05 13.11 4.29
CA ALA A 91 -6.86 12.34 3.99
C ALA A 91 -5.65 12.76 4.85
N CYS A 92 -5.39 14.07 4.97
CA CYS A 92 -4.31 14.59 5.81
C CYS A 92 -4.41 14.09 7.26
N MET A 93 -5.62 14.16 7.85
CA MET A 93 -5.83 13.64 9.20
C MET A 93 -5.82 12.11 9.25
N GLY A 94 -6.24 11.47 8.16
CA GLY A 94 -6.15 10.02 7.97
C GLY A 94 -4.71 9.49 7.91
N VAL A 95 -3.74 10.32 7.52
CA VAL A 95 -2.31 10.01 7.58
C VAL A 95 -1.70 10.46 8.91
N PHE A 96 -1.94 11.70 9.31
CA PHE A 96 -1.28 12.28 10.49
C PHE A 96 -1.62 11.55 11.80
N VAL A 97 -2.89 11.23 12.03
CA VAL A 97 -3.32 10.61 13.30
C VAL A 97 -2.76 9.18 13.46
N PRO A 98 -2.83 8.28 12.44
CA PRO A 98 -2.18 6.98 12.53
C PRO A 98 -0.65 7.06 12.61
N LEU A 99 -0.02 8.01 11.92
CA LEU A 99 1.43 8.21 11.99
C LEU A 99 1.86 8.50 13.44
N VAL A 100 1.22 9.48 14.08
CA VAL A 100 1.50 9.83 15.47
C VAL A 100 1.10 8.70 16.42
N GLY A 101 -0.08 8.09 16.22
CA GLY A 101 -0.58 7.00 17.06
C GLY A 101 0.33 5.78 17.04
N GLY A 102 0.82 5.37 15.87
CA GLY A 102 1.76 4.26 15.72
C GLY A 102 3.12 4.56 16.32
N THR A 103 3.64 5.76 16.13
CA THR A 103 4.88 6.21 16.75
C THR A 103 4.78 6.18 18.28
N LEU A 104 3.70 6.71 18.85
CA LEU A 104 3.48 6.71 20.30
C LEU A 104 3.26 5.29 20.85
N LEU A 105 2.55 4.43 20.11
CA LEU A 105 2.39 3.03 20.50
C LEU A 105 3.75 2.34 20.63
N TYR A 106 4.58 2.45 19.59
CA TYR A 106 5.91 1.86 19.61
C TYR A 106 6.76 2.37 20.78
N MET A 107 6.77 3.69 20.97
CA MET A 107 7.50 4.30 22.11
C MET A 107 6.95 3.88 23.46
N GLY A 108 5.66 3.59 23.55
CA GLY A 108 5.03 3.08 24.78
C GLY A 108 5.47 1.67 25.16
N PHE A 109 5.74 0.80 24.17
CA PHE A 109 6.21 -0.57 24.40
C PHE A 109 7.74 -0.64 24.57
N TYR A 110 8.48 0.02 23.70
CA TYR A 110 9.94 -0.12 23.60
C TYR A 110 10.74 1.06 24.18
N GLY A 111 10.03 2.02 24.75
CA GLY A 111 10.63 3.21 25.38
C GLY A 111 10.79 4.40 24.45
N VAL A 112 10.80 5.60 25.03
CA VAL A 112 10.95 6.86 24.29
C VAL A 112 12.37 6.96 23.74
N ALA A 113 12.49 7.15 22.44
CA ALA A 113 13.75 7.26 21.74
C ALA A 113 14.07 8.73 21.43
N PRO A 114 15.35 9.16 21.57
CA PRO A 114 15.79 10.50 21.20
C PRO A 114 15.59 10.75 19.70
N TRP A 115 15.29 11.99 19.33
CA TRP A 115 15.21 12.41 17.95
C TRP A 115 16.48 12.04 17.17
N GLY A 116 16.30 11.42 15.97
CA GLY A 116 17.43 11.04 15.12
C GLY A 116 18.06 9.68 15.45
N SER A 117 17.64 8.99 16.53
CA SER A 117 18.10 7.63 16.81
C SER A 117 17.42 6.58 15.90
N GLU A 118 18.07 5.43 15.70
CA GLU A 118 17.47 4.32 14.94
C GLU A 118 16.09 3.91 15.47
N LYS A 119 15.97 3.79 16.80
CA LYS A 119 14.68 3.50 17.46
C LYS A 119 13.61 4.57 17.20
N PHE A 120 14.01 5.84 17.07
CA PHE A 120 13.06 6.89 16.71
C PHE A 120 12.53 6.70 15.29
N TYR A 121 13.40 6.44 14.33
CA TYR A 121 12.99 6.18 12.95
C TYR A 121 12.16 4.90 12.82
N GLU A 122 12.49 3.85 13.56
CA GLU A 122 11.70 2.63 13.65
C GLU A 122 10.29 2.92 14.19
N ALA A 123 10.18 3.69 15.29
CA ALA A 123 8.90 4.12 15.84
C ALA A 123 8.06 4.90 14.83
N VAL A 124 8.67 5.86 14.13
CA VAL A 124 8.01 6.65 13.07
C VAL A 124 7.58 5.75 11.92
N PHE A 125 8.42 4.79 11.54
CA PHE A 125 8.11 3.88 10.44
C PHE A 125 6.94 2.94 10.75
N ILE A 126 6.83 2.47 11.99
CA ILE A 126 5.65 1.75 12.48
C ILE A 126 4.38 2.61 12.32
N GLY A 127 4.49 3.91 12.60
CA GLY A 127 3.42 4.87 12.31
C GLY A 127 3.11 4.99 10.82
N VAL A 128 4.13 5.01 9.95
CA VAL A 128 3.97 5.06 8.48
C VAL A 128 3.19 3.84 7.97
N ILE A 129 3.52 2.63 8.43
CA ILE A 129 2.77 1.42 8.07
C ILE A 129 1.28 1.57 8.42
N MET A 130 0.97 2.17 9.58
CA MET A 130 -0.41 2.41 9.99
C MET A 130 -1.15 3.44 9.12
N THR A 131 -0.47 4.25 8.31
CA THR A 131 -1.15 5.23 7.46
C THR A 131 -1.79 4.60 6.23
N ALA A 132 -1.20 3.56 5.66
CA ALA A 132 -1.65 2.91 4.42
C ALA A 132 -3.13 2.51 4.49
N THR A 133 -3.89 2.73 3.41
CA THR A 133 -5.32 2.39 3.31
C THR A 133 -5.56 1.45 2.14
N SER A 134 -6.50 0.52 2.25
CA SER A 134 -6.95 -0.30 1.12
C SER A 134 -8.28 0.23 0.59
N VAL A 135 -8.24 0.80 -0.60
CA VAL A 135 -9.43 1.34 -1.29
C VAL A 135 -10.34 0.21 -1.75
N SER A 136 -9.77 -0.88 -2.27
CA SER A 136 -10.48 -1.97 -2.96
C SER A 136 -11.57 -2.61 -2.10
N ILE A 137 -11.25 -2.95 -0.85
CA ILE A 137 -12.21 -3.61 0.06
C ILE A 137 -13.36 -2.67 0.44
N THR A 138 -13.05 -1.40 0.69
CA THR A 138 -14.06 -0.39 1.03
C THR A 138 -14.98 -0.10 -0.16
N VAL A 139 -14.41 0.04 -1.37
CA VAL A 139 -15.17 0.22 -2.62
C VAL A 139 -16.11 -0.95 -2.86
N GLN A 140 -15.60 -2.19 -2.73
CA GLN A 140 -16.40 -3.40 -2.88
C GLN A 140 -17.57 -3.41 -1.88
N SER A 141 -17.30 -3.09 -0.62
CA SER A 141 -18.34 -3.04 0.43
C SER A 141 -19.41 -1.97 0.14
N LEU A 142 -19.00 -0.79 -0.27
CA LEU A 142 -19.93 0.30 -0.63
C LEU A 142 -20.72 -0.03 -1.90
N LYS A 143 -20.11 -0.72 -2.86
CA LYS A 143 -20.79 -1.19 -4.08
C LYS A 143 -21.87 -2.22 -3.75
N GLU A 144 -21.57 -3.20 -2.91
CA GLU A 144 -22.53 -4.21 -2.44
C GLU A 144 -23.69 -3.60 -1.64
N LEU A 145 -23.43 -2.53 -0.88
CA LEU A 145 -24.45 -1.78 -0.16
C LEU A 145 -25.23 -0.79 -1.05
N GLY A 146 -24.85 -0.61 -2.32
CA GLY A 146 -25.45 0.37 -3.23
C GLY A 146 -25.19 1.83 -2.84
N LYS A 147 -24.15 2.10 -2.03
CA LYS A 147 -23.82 3.42 -1.44
C LYS A 147 -22.58 4.08 -2.00
N LEU A 148 -21.96 3.49 -3.03
CA LEU A 148 -20.71 3.98 -3.62
C LEU A 148 -20.87 5.39 -4.23
N LYS A 149 -22.00 5.68 -4.88
CA LYS A 149 -22.28 6.96 -5.54
C LYS A 149 -22.87 8.04 -4.62
N GLY A 150 -23.14 7.71 -3.36
CA GLY A 150 -23.63 8.65 -2.37
C GLY A 150 -22.56 9.63 -1.90
N LYS A 151 -22.95 10.71 -1.22
CA LYS A 151 -22.02 11.74 -0.72
C LYS A 151 -20.91 11.17 0.17
N VAL A 152 -21.25 10.23 1.04
CA VAL A 152 -20.28 9.55 1.92
C VAL A 152 -19.35 8.67 1.10
N GLY A 153 -19.88 7.84 0.20
CA GLY A 153 -19.09 6.94 -0.64
C GLY A 153 -18.10 7.68 -1.53
N THR A 154 -18.55 8.73 -2.21
CA THR A 154 -17.66 9.56 -3.04
C THR A 154 -16.59 10.27 -2.21
N THR A 155 -16.91 10.74 -1.01
CA THR A 155 -15.93 11.36 -0.10
C THR A 155 -14.88 10.34 0.35
N ILE A 156 -15.29 9.12 0.73
CA ILE A 156 -14.35 8.05 1.12
C ILE A 156 -13.40 7.72 -0.02
N MET A 157 -13.94 7.48 -1.23
CA MET A 157 -13.10 7.16 -2.40
C MET A 157 -12.06 8.24 -2.66
N SER A 158 -12.49 9.47 -2.65
CA SER A 158 -11.61 10.61 -2.94
C SER A 158 -10.56 10.85 -1.86
N ALA A 159 -10.97 10.73 -0.60
CA ALA A 159 -10.04 10.82 0.51
C ALA A 159 -9.01 9.68 0.47
N ALA A 160 -9.41 8.45 0.09
CA ALA A 160 -8.51 7.32 -0.02
C ALA A 160 -7.47 7.49 -1.15
N ILE A 161 -7.88 8.00 -2.32
CA ILE A 161 -6.94 8.31 -3.41
C ILE A 161 -5.89 9.35 -2.97
N ILE A 162 -6.33 10.40 -2.25
CA ILE A 162 -5.42 11.43 -1.73
C ILE A 162 -4.52 10.86 -0.62
N ASP A 163 -5.05 10.00 0.23
CA ASP A 163 -4.36 9.32 1.31
C ASP A 163 -3.18 8.49 0.78
N ASP A 164 -3.36 7.77 -0.32
CA ASP A 164 -2.31 7.00 -0.98
C ASP A 164 -1.16 7.90 -1.45
N VAL A 165 -1.49 9.04 -2.08
CA VAL A 165 -0.47 10.01 -2.52
C VAL A 165 0.30 10.58 -1.32
N ILE A 166 -0.42 11.03 -0.26
CA ILE A 166 0.21 11.59 0.94
C ILE A 166 1.04 10.51 1.65
N GLY A 167 0.53 9.28 1.74
CA GLY A 167 1.24 8.15 2.36
C GLY A 167 2.58 7.88 1.70
N ILE A 168 2.64 7.89 0.37
CA ILE A 168 3.89 7.72 -0.39
C ILE A 168 4.85 8.89 -0.17
N ILE A 169 4.36 10.12 -0.11
CA ILE A 169 5.18 11.29 0.21
C ILE A 169 5.78 11.16 1.61
N VAL A 170 4.98 10.79 2.60
CA VAL A 170 5.44 10.60 3.99
C VAL A 170 6.46 9.46 4.06
N LEU A 171 6.21 8.34 3.39
CA LEU A 171 7.15 7.22 3.29
C LEU A 171 8.50 7.67 2.73
N THR A 172 8.48 8.44 1.64
CA THR A 172 9.68 8.97 0.98
C THR A 172 10.51 9.82 1.95
N PHE A 173 9.86 10.73 2.69
CA PHE A 173 10.54 11.56 3.68
C PHE A 173 11.14 10.73 4.82
N VAL A 174 10.38 9.78 5.37
CA VAL A 174 10.82 8.98 6.51
C VAL A 174 12.01 8.10 6.13
N ILE A 175 12.00 7.47 4.96
CA ILE A 175 13.15 6.71 4.45
C ILE A 175 14.36 7.63 4.22
N GLY A 176 14.14 8.78 3.59
CA GLY A 176 15.21 9.73 3.30
C GLY A 176 15.90 10.29 4.54
N PHE A 177 15.17 10.51 5.63
CA PHE A 177 15.74 11.01 6.89
C PHE A 177 16.60 9.99 7.65
N LYS A 178 16.46 8.70 7.37
CA LYS A 178 17.31 7.67 8.01
C LYS A 178 18.75 7.70 7.51
N ASN A 179 18.99 8.19 6.30
CA ASN A 179 20.33 8.16 5.71
C ASN A 179 21.26 9.10 6.51
N PRO A 180 22.31 8.59 7.20
CA PRO A 180 23.15 9.40 8.12
C PRO A 180 23.85 10.57 7.41
N ASP A 181 24.11 10.42 6.11
CA ASP A 181 24.78 11.43 5.28
C ASP A 181 23.79 12.47 4.70
N SER A 182 22.49 12.29 4.92
CA SER A 182 21.48 13.20 4.41
C SER A 182 21.16 14.31 5.41
N ASN A 183 21.47 15.56 5.05
CA ASN A 183 20.85 16.70 5.70
C ASN A 183 19.33 16.66 5.48
N PRO A 184 18.49 16.87 6.51
CA PRO A 184 17.04 16.93 6.34
C PRO A 184 16.60 17.88 5.22
N GLY A 185 17.34 18.98 5.01
CA GLY A 185 17.11 19.88 3.90
C GLY A 185 17.37 19.27 2.53
N SER A 186 18.38 18.41 2.39
CA SER A 186 18.65 17.74 1.11
C SER A 186 17.55 16.75 0.73
N VAL A 187 16.99 16.01 1.70
CA VAL A 187 15.86 15.08 1.46
C VAL A 187 14.63 15.84 0.96
N VAL A 188 14.31 16.97 1.61
CA VAL A 188 13.20 17.83 1.16
C VAL A 188 13.43 18.34 -0.24
N ILE A 189 14.64 18.85 -0.52
CA ILE A 189 15.00 19.38 -1.85
C ILE A 189 14.94 18.28 -2.91
N SER A 190 15.54 17.11 -2.65
CA SER A 190 15.50 15.97 -3.59
C SER A 190 14.08 15.52 -3.89
N THR A 191 13.23 15.45 -2.86
CA THR A 191 11.81 15.09 -3.03
C THR A 191 11.07 16.13 -3.88
N LEU A 192 11.28 17.42 -3.61
CA LEU A 192 10.68 18.49 -4.41
C LEU A 192 11.18 18.48 -5.86
N LEU A 193 12.48 18.28 -6.06
CA LEU A 193 13.09 18.17 -7.39
C LEU A 193 12.56 16.95 -8.16
N PHE A 194 12.38 15.81 -7.49
CA PHE A 194 11.77 14.63 -8.11
C PHE A 194 10.34 14.90 -8.58
N PHE A 195 9.50 15.49 -7.74
CA PHE A 195 8.12 15.81 -8.14
C PHE A 195 8.08 16.88 -9.24
N LEU A 196 8.98 17.86 -9.22
CA LEU A 196 9.11 18.85 -10.29
C LEU A 196 9.55 18.18 -11.61
N PHE A 197 10.53 17.29 -11.55
CA PHE A 197 10.96 16.45 -12.68
C PHE A 197 9.79 15.60 -13.19
N ALA A 198 9.07 14.92 -12.29
CA ALA A 198 7.94 14.08 -12.63
C ALA A 198 6.80 14.84 -13.29
N ILE A 199 6.52 16.07 -12.85
CA ILE A 199 5.54 16.95 -13.49
C ILE A 199 6.04 17.39 -14.88
N GLY A 200 7.27 17.88 -15.00
CA GLY A 200 7.83 18.39 -16.27
C GLY A 200 8.00 17.30 -17.32
N VAL A 201 8.78 16.28 -17.00
CA VAL A 201 9.04 15.14 -17.89
C VAL A 201 7.78 14.29 -18.07
N GLY A 202 7.01 14.09 -17.00
CA GLY A 202 5.75 13.36 -17.03
C GLY A 202 4.72 13.99 -17.95
N PHE A 203 4.62 15.31 -17.99
CA PHE A 203 3.74 16.02 -18.94
C PHE A 203 4.14 15.77 -20.40
N VAL A 204 5.44 15.80 -20.70
CA VAL A 204 5.95 15.49 -22.05
C VAL A 204 5.64 14.05 -22.42
N LEU A 205 5.94 13.10 -21.51
CA LEU A 205 5.66 11.67 -21.71
C LEU A 205 4.17 11.39 -21.85
N PHE A 206 3.32 12.01 -21.03
CA PHE A 206 1.87 11.94 -21.18
C PHE A 206 1.42 12.36 -22.59
N LYS A 207 1.96 13.46 -23.14
CA LYS A 207 1.64 13.90 -24.51
C LYS A 207 2.11 12.90 -25.57
N ILE A 208 3.29 12.32 -25.39
CA ILE A 208 3.82 11.29 -26.29
C ILE A 208 2.90 10.05 -26.26
N PHE A 209 2.57 9.57 -25.07
CA PHE A 209 1.68 8.42 -24.92
C PHE A 209 0.26 8.71 -25.44
N GLN A 210 -0.27 9.90 -25.20
CA GLN A 210 -1.55 10.32 -25.74
C GLN A 210 -1.55 10.33 -27.29
N TYR A 211 -0.46 10.78 -27.91
CA TYR A 211 -0.29 10.75 -29.37
C TYR A 211 -0.22 9.30 -29.90
N LEU A 212 0.58 8.44 -29.22
CA LEU A 212 0.70 7.02 -29.61
C LEU A 212 -0.63 6.27 -29.45
N ASP A 213 -1.33 6.52 -28.38
CA ASP A 213 -2.64 5.94 -28.06
C ASP A 213 -3.69 6.33 -29.11
N ASN A 214 -3.75 7.59 -29.51
CA ASN A 214 -4.65 8.06 -30.54
C ASN A 214 -4.33 7.47 -31.94
N LYS A 215 -3.03 7.24 -32.22
CA LYS A 215 -2.59 6.73 -33.52
C LYS A 215 -2.65 5.21 -33.62
N TYR A 216 -2.43 4.51 -32.50
CA TYR A 216 -2.33 3.05 -32.43
C TYR A 216 -3.10 2.49 -31.23
N PRO A 217 -4.43 2.69 -31.14
CA PRO A 217 -5.21 2.27 -29.97
C PRO A 217 -5.14 0.75 -29.78
N HIS A 218 -5.13 0.32 -28.54
CA HIS A 218 -5.15 -1.10 -28.11
C HIS A 218 -4.03 -1.96 -28.72
N THR A 219 -2.88 -1.35 -29.02
CA THR A 219 -1.71 -2.09 -29.50
C THR A 219 -0.83 -2.55 -28.35
N ARG A 220 -0.21 -3.74 -28.49
CA ARG A 220 0.74 -4.30 -27.50
C ARG A 220 1.93 -3.39 -27.18
N ARG A 221 2.22 -2.40 -28.05
CA ARG A 221 3.33 -1.47 -27.88
C ARG A 221 3.12 -0.54 -26.67
N ILE A 222 1.88 -0.12 -26.44
CA ILE A 222 1.54 0.83 -25.37
C ILE A 222 1.83 0.26 -23.97
N PRO A 223 1.35 -0.95 -23.60
CA PRO A 223 1.71 -1.57 -22.32
C PRO A 223 3.22 -1.83 -22.17
N ILE A 224 3.92 -2.22 -23.24
CA ILE A 224 5.37 -2.45 -23.19
C ILE A 224 6.12 -1.17 -22.90
N LEU A 225 5.76 -0.06 -23.56
CA LEU A 225 6.35 1.25 -23.28
C LEU A 225 5.97 1.76 -21.87
N GLY A 226 4.74 1.49 -21.42
CA GLY A 226 4.31 1.79 -20.06
C GLY A 226 5.13 1.05 -19.01
N LEU A 227 5.40 -0.24 -19.24
CA LEU A 227 6.28 -1.04 -18.38
C LEU A 227 7.72 -0.49 -18.36
N ALA A 228 8.26 -0.13 -19.52
CA ALA A 228 9.58 0.50 -19.60
C ALA A 228 9.62 1.84 -18.84
N LEU A 229 8.56 2.64 -18.95
CA LEU A 229 8.43 3.88 -18.20
C LEU A 229 8.40 3.65 -16.69
N CYS A 230 7.67 2.63 -16.24
CA CYS A 230 7.63 2.21 -14.83
C CYS A 230 9.04 1.97 -14.30
N PHE A 231 9.82 1.11 -14.96
CA PHE A 231 11.19 0.78 -14.52
C PHE A 231 12.15 1.98 -14.62
N ILE A 232 12.01 2.83 -15.66
CA ILE A 232 12.82 4.05 -15.79
C ILE A 232 12.55 5.00 -14.62
N PHE A 233 11.28 5.22 -14.26
CA PHE A 233 10.94 6.11 -13.16
C PHE A 233 11.35 5.55 -11.80
N ALA A 234 11.20 4.23 -11.58
CA ALA A 234 11.70 3.56 -10.40
C ALA A 234 13.22 3.75 -10.24
N TYR A 235 13.98 3.48 -11.31
CA TYR A 235 15.43 3.67 -11.35
C TYR A 235 15.84 5.14 -11.13
N VAL A 236 15.20 6.07 -11.83
CA VAL A 236 15.50 7.50 -11.71
C VAL A 236 15.21 8.02 -10.30
N ALA A 237 14.10 7.61 -9.70
CA ALA A 237 13.75 7.98 -8.33
C ALA A 237 14.83 7.54 -7.33
N GLU A 238 15.25 6.28 -7.39
CA GLU A 238 16.24 5.71 -6.47
C GLU A 238 17.64 6.29 -6.71
N VAL A 239 18.13 6.24 -7.93
CA VAL A 239 19.55 6.52 -8.24
C VAL A 239 19.86 8.01 -8.31
N PHE A 240 18.98 8.83 -8.88
CA PHE A 240 19.24 10.26 -9.08
C PHE A 240 18.70 11.15 -7.98
N PHE A 241 17.62 10.74 -7.33
CA PHE A 241 16.98 11.53 -6.29
C PHE A 241 17.06 10.92 -4.89
N GLY A 242 17.52 9.68 -4.75
CA GLY A 242 17.56 8.97 -3.47
C GLY A 242 16.17 8.74 -2.87
N ILE A 243 15.16 8.58 -3.74
CA ILE A 243 13.77 8.37 -3.36
C ILE A 243 13.41 6.91 -3.65
N ALA A 244 12.58 6.31 -2.79
CA ALA A 244 12.17 4.93 -2.96
C ALA A 244 11.64 4.63 -4.38
N ASP A 245 12.17 3.57 -5.01
CA ASP A 245 11.82 3.07 -6.34
C ASP A 245 10.30 2.89 -6.54
N ILE A 246 9.62 2.39 -5.50
CA ILE A 246 8.16 2.24 -5.50
C ILE A 246 7.42 3.57 -5.72
N THR A 247 7.99 4.69 -5.24
CA THR A 247 7.45 6.03 -5.47
C THR A 247 7.57 6.41 -6.94
N GLY A 248 8.71 6.13 -7.58
CA GLY A 248 8.91 6.33 -9.00
C GLY A 248 7.92 5.54 -9.85
N ALA A 249 7.74 4.26 -9.54
CA ALA A 249 6.79 3.39 -10.20
C ALA A 249 5.33 3.89 -10.08
N TYR A 250 4.92 4.30 -8.88
CA TYR A 250 3.59 4.87 -8.63
C TYR A 250 3.35 6.13 -9.45
N VAL A 251 4.32 7.06 -9.46
CA VAL A 251 4.25 8.29 -10.24
C VAL A 251 4.17 8.02 -11.75
N ALA A 252 4.92 7.03 -12.26
CA ALA A 252 4.80 6.60 -13.65
C ALA A 252 3.38 6.11 -13.98
N GLY A 253 2.74 5.38 -13.07
CA GLY A 253 1.33 4.99 -13.19
C GLY A 253 0.39 6.20 -13.25
N ILE A 254 0.57 7.18 -12.36
CA ILE A 254 -0.22 8.43 -12.35
C ILE A 254 -0.05 9.19 -13.69
N ILE A 255 1.14 9.26 -14.27
CA ILE A 255 1.36 9.91 -15.56
C ILE A 255 0.49 9.28 -16.65
N LEU A 256 0.31 7.96 -16.61
CA LEU A 256 -0.46 7.24 -17.62
C LEU A 256 -1.93 7.02 -17.26
N CYS A 257 -2.37 7.29 -16.04
CA CYS A 257 -3.74 6.99 -15.59
C CYS A 257 -4.86 7.72 -16.37
N SER A 258 -4.54 8.79 -17.06
CA SER A 258 -5.50 9.61 -17.81
C SER A 258 -5.44 9.45 -19.34
N ILE A 259 -4.60 8.58 -19.88
CA ILE A 259 -4.64 8.23 -21.31
C ILE A 259 -5.80 7.28 -21.58
N ARG A 260 -6.22 7.19 -22.84
CA ARG A 260 -7.36 6.37 -23.25
C ARG A 260 -7.14 4.87 -22.96
N ASP A 261 -5.93 4.38 -23.23
CA ASP A 261 -5.55 2.97 -23.03
C ASP A 261 -5.02 2.68 -21.61
N SER A 262 -5.25 3.57 -20.61
CA SER A 262 -4.82 3.32 -19.22
C SER A 262 -5.37 2.01 -18.66
N GLU A 263 -6.66 1.72 -18.88
CA GLU A 263 -7.28 0.46 -18.48
C GLU A 263 -6.65 -0.74 -19.19
N TYR A 264 -6.32 -0.60 -20.48
CA TYR A 264 -5.66 -1.65 -21.23
C TYR A 264 -4.24 -1.93 -20.72
N ILE A 265 -3.50 -0.89 -20.34
CA ILE A 265 -2.19 -1.06 -19.67
C ILE A 265 -2.38 -1.78 -18.34
N ALA A 266 -3.31 -1.31 -17.49
CA ALA A 266 -3.59 -1.90 -16.19
C ALA A 266 -3.96 -3.38 -16.33
N GLU A 267 -4.85 -3.74 -17.25
CA GLU A 267 -5.23 -5.14 -17.53
C GLU A 267 -4.01 -6.02 -17.87
N LYS A 268 -3.08 -5.52 -18.68
CA LYS A 268 -1.87 -6.27 -19.04
C LYS A 268 -0.86 -6.36 -17.89
N MET A 269 -0.75 -5.32 -17.07
CA MET A 269 0.06 -5.36 -15.86
C MET A 269 -0.52 -6.31 -14.82
N ASP A 270 -1.84 -6.29 -14.62
CA ASP A 270 -2.53 -7.20 -13.71
C ASP A 270 -2.28 -8.67 -14.05
N ILE A 271 -2.32 -9.04 -15.32
CA ILE A 271 -2.03 -10.42 -15.74
C ILE A 271 -0.64 -10.84 -15.26
N ASN A 272 0.38 -10.02 -15.51
CA ASN A 272 1.76 -10.33 -15.11
C ASN A 272 1.92 -10.33 -13.57
N SER A 273 1.39 -9.32 -12.91
CA SER A 273 1.43 -9.20 -11.45
C SER A 273 0.70 -10.35 -10.77
N TYR A 274 -0.50 -10.71 -11.25
CA TYR A 274 -1.33 -11.76 -10.66
C TYR A 274 -0.80 -13.17 -10.89
N MET A 275 -0.18 -13.44 -12.06
CA MET A 275 0.28 -14.78 -12.41
C MET A 275 1.62 -15.14 -11.79
N ILE A 276 2.57 -14.21 -11.74
CA ILE A 276 3.96 -14.50 -11.40
C ILE A 276 4.44 -13.63 -10.24
N PHE A 277 4.52 -12.33 -10.44
CA PHE A 277 5.24 -11.43 -9.55
C PHE A 277 4.54 -11.21 -8.21
N GLY A 278 3.22 -11.06 -8.21
CA GLY A 278 2.43 -10.89 -6.99
C GLY A 278 2.51 -12.10 -6.06
N PRO A 279 2.20 -13.33 -6.55
CA PRO A 279 2.37 -14.55 -5.73
C PRO A 279 3.77 -14.73 -5.17
N ILE A 280 4.82 -14.42 -5.94
CA ILE A 280 6.21 -14.50 -5.47
C ILE A 280 6.46 -13.42 -4.40
N PHE A 281 6.01 -12.19 -4.62
CA PHE A 281 6.15 -11.11 -3.66
C PHE A 281 5.48 -11.44 -2.33
N PHE A 282 4.21 -11.81 -2.33
CA PHE A 282 3.49 -12.10 -1.10
C PHE A 282 4.00 -13.38 -0.41
N ALA A 283 4.35 -14.42 -1.16
CA ALA A 283 4.97 -15.61 -0.60
C ALA A 283 6.35 -15.28 -0.01
N SER A 284 7.15 -14.38 -0.60
CA SER A 284 8.45 -13.98 -0.08
C SER A 284 8.37 -13.33 1.30
N ILE A 285 7.28 -12.62 1.58
CA ILE A 285 6.99 -12.08 2.92
C ILE A 285 6.80 -13.25 3.92
N GLY A 286 6.01 -14.25 3.52
CA GLY A 286 5.82 -15.45 4.33
C GLY A 286 7.12 -16.24 4.56
N LEU A 287 7.97 -16.36 3.53
CA LEU A 287 9.29 -17.03 3.64
C LEU A 287 10.23 -16.34 4.64
N LYS A 288 10.13 -15.01 4.77
CA LYS A 288 10.92 -14.20 5.72
C LYS A 288 10.35 -14.18 7.14
N THR A 289 9.10 -14.56 7.29
CA THR A 289 8.43 -14.51 8.60
C THR A 289 8.91 -15.67 9.47
N SER A 290 9.46 -15.37 10.65
CA SER A 290 9.83 -16.36 11.66
C SER A 290 8.95 -16.22 12.91
N PHE A 291 8.75 -17.31 13.62
CA PHE A 291 8.01 -17.34 14.89
C PHE A 291 8.92 -17.22 16.11
N ASP A 292 10.22 -17.08 15.93
CA ASP A 292 11.21 -17.11 17.02
C ASP A 292 11.06 -15.95 18.00
N HIS A 293 10.40 -14.86 17.58
CA HIS A 293 10.18 -13.65 18.38
C HIS A 293 8.78 -13.54 19.00
N LEU A 294 7.95 -14.60 18.93
CA LEU A 294 6.62 -14.60 19.53
C LEU A 294 6.68 -14.74 21.04
N ASN A 295 7.07 -13.69 21.72
CA ASN A 295 6.92 -13.56 23.17
C ASN A 295 5.59 -12.84 23.51
N GLY A 296 5.19 -12.91 24.79
CA GLY A 296 3.92 -12.30 25.23
C GLY A 296 3.88 -10.78 25.01
N GLU A 297 5.01 -10.09 25.09
CA GLU A 297 5.13 -8.66 24.84
C GLU A 297 4.85 -8.32 23.37
N PHE A 298 5.41 -9.09 22.43
CA PHE A 298 5.18 -8.88 21.01
C PHE A 298 3.72 -9.18 20.60
N VAL A 299 3.10 -10.20 21.20
CA VAL A 299 1.67 -10.47 20.98
C VAL A 299 0.81 -9.31 21.47
N LEU A 300 1.11 -8.76 22.65
CA LEU A 300 0.41 -7.60 23.18
C LEU A 300 0.63 -6.35 22.31
N PHE A 301 1.86 -6.14 21.83
CA PHE A 301 2.17 -5.09 20.86
C PHE A 301 1.35 -5.25 19.57
N SER A 302 1.28 -6.46 19.00
CA SER A 302 0.53 -6.75 17.77
C SER A 302 -0.96 -6.46 17.92
N ILE A 303 -1.56 -6.81 19.06
CA ILE A 303 -2.95 -6.48 19.38
C ILE A 303 -3.11 -4.96 19.49
N GLY A 304 -2.21 -4.30 20.22
CA GLY A 304 -2.18 -2.84 20.36
C GLY A 304 -2.04 -2.16 19.00
N PHE A 305 -1.16 -2.67 18.13
CA PHE A 305 -0.94 -2.19 16.78
C PHE A 305 -2.23 -2.23 15.95
N VAL A 306 -2.96 -3.34 15.96
CA VAL A 306 -4.25 -3.46 15.26
C VAL A 306 -5.27 -2.47 15.80
N VAL A 307 -5.46 -2.44 17.11
CA VAL A 307 -6.45 -1.56 17.76
C VAL A 307 -6.15 -0.09 17.50
N VAL A 308 -4.92 0.35 17.69
CA VAL A 308 -4.50 1.72 17.47
C VAL A 308 -4.63 2.11 15.99
N ALA A 309 -4.21 1.25 15.06
CA ALA A 309 -4.31 1.51 13.63
C ALA A 309 -5.76 1.73 13.17
N LEU A 310 -6.71 0.91 13.66
CA LEU A 310 -8.13 1.06 13.34
C LEU A 310 -8.72 2.32 13.98
N LEU A 311 -8.49 2.53 15.26
CA LEU A 311 -9.03 3.67 16.00
C LEU A 311 -8.50 5.00 15.47
N CYS A 312 -7.19 5.10 15.18
CA CYS A 312 -6.58 6.32 14.68
C CYS A 312 -7.18 6.75 13.32
N LYS A 313 -7.48 5.80 12.42
CA LYS A 313 -8.17 6.14 11.15
C LYS A 313 -9.61 6.58 11.40
N ILE A 314 -10.35 5.84 12.21
CA ILE A 314 -11.75 6.20 12.54
C ILE A 314 -11.79 7.59 13.17
N ILE A 315 -10.92 7.86 14.14
CA ILE A 315 -10.85 9.15 14.84
C ILE A 315 -10.37 10.25 13.88
N GLY A 316 -9.24 10.05 13.19
CA GLY A 316 -8.65 11.07 12.32
C GLY A 316 -9.59 11.47 11.20
N CYS A 317 -10.02 10.50 10.38
CA CYS A 317 -10.93 10.79 9.26
C CYS A 317 -12.34 11.18 9.72
N GLY A 318 -12.88 10.50 10.75
CA GLY A 318 -14.23 10.78 11.26
C GLY A 318 -14.33 12.15 11.94
N LEU A 319 -13.36 12.53 12.77
CA LEU A 319 -13.33 13.83 13.41
C LEU A 319 -13.20 14.96 12.38
N MET A 320 -12.30 14.79 11.40
CA MET A 320 -12.14 15.79 10.35
C MET A 320 -13.41 15.89 9.48
N ALA A 321 -14.05 14.78 9.14
CA ALA A 321 -15.34 14.81 8.45
C ALA A 321 -16.41 15.55 9.28
N ARG A 322 -16.40 15.39 10.59
CA ARG A 322 -17.29 16.14 11.49
C ARG A 322 -17.02 17.64 11.48
N ILE A 323 -15.73 18.04 11.51
CA ILE A 323 -15.31 19.44 11.39
C ILE A 323 -15.74 20.00 10.03
N CYS A 324 -15.68 19.20 8.96
CA CYS A 324 -16.17 19.54 7.62
C CYS A 324 -17.71 19.48 7.48
N LYS A 325 -18.43 19.50 8.60
CA LYS A 325 -19.92 19.59 8.66
C LYS A 325 -20.68 18.35 8.18
N PHE A 326 -20.07 17.17 8.12
CA PHE A 326 -20.82 15.93 7.99
C PHE A 326 -21.61 15.64 9.27
N LYS A 327 -22.79 15.02 9.13
CA LYS A 327 -23.58 14.55 10.29
C LYS A 327 -22.76 13.48 11.05
N GLY A 328 -23.00 13.34 12.36
CA GLY A 328 -22.25 12.40 13.19
C GLY A 328 -22.19 10.96 12.64
N PRO A 329 -23.33 10.35 12.25
CA PRO A 329 -23.33 9.02 11.63
C PRO A 329 -22.56 8.95 10.31
N ASP A 330 -22.63 9.99 9.46
CA ASP A 330 -21.92 10.01 8.18
C ASP A 330 -20.41 10.22 8.36
N ALA A 331 -20.03 11.05 9.32
CA ALA A 331 -18.64 11.21 9.72
C ALA A 331 -18.02 9.88 10.23
N LEU A 332 -18.80 9.11 11.00
CA LEU A 332 -18.39 7.79 11.45
C LEU A 332 -18.27 6.78 10.29
N LYS A 333 -19.21 6.80 9.32
CA LYS A 333 -19.12 5.98 8.11
C LYS A 333 -17.85 6.29 7.31
N ILE A 334 -17.48 7.59 7.21
CA ILE A 334 -16.23 8.01 6.55
C ILE A 334 -15.02 7.44 7.30
N GLY A 335 -14.95 7.60 8.63
CA GLY A 335 -13.86 7.05 9.44
C GLY A 335 -13.72 5.54 9.30
N VAL A 336 -14.83 4.80 9.38
CA VAL A 336 -14.85 3.34 9.22
C VAL A 336 -14.50 2.94 7.79
N GLY A 337 -14.96 3.66 6.77
CA GLY A 337 -14.60 3.38 5.38
C GLY A 337 -13.11 3.58 5.07
N MET A 338 -12.42 4.42 5.85
CA MET A 338 -10.99 4.68 5.69
C MET A 338 -10.10 3.76 6.55
N MET A 339 -10.66 2.89 7.40
CA MET A 339 -9.84 2.10 8.32
C MET A 339 -9.26 0.81 7.72
N THR A 340 -9.67 0.42 6.51
CA THR A 340 -9.24 -0.84 5.87
C THR A 340 -7.77 -0.78 5.48
N ARG A 341 -7.05 -1.88 5.73
CA ARG A 341 -5.67 -2.09 5.30
C ARG A 341 -5.59 -3.23 4.30
N GLY A 342 -4.60 -3.18 3.41
CA GLY A 342 -4.39 -4.18 2.37
C GLY A 342 -2.92 -4.30 1.96
N GLU A 343 -2.72 -4.60 0.69
CA GLU A 343 -1.42 -4.81 0.07
C GLU A 343 -0.45 -3.64 0.25
N VAL A 344 -0.93 -2.41 0.22
CA VAL A 344 -0.08 -1.20 0.39
C VAL A 344 0.64 -1.21 1.73
N ALA A 345 -0.03 -1.63 2.81
CA ALA A 345 0.61 -1.74 4.13
C ALA A 345 1.76 -2.76 4.15
N LEU A 346 1.60 -3.87 3.40
CA LEU A 346 2.66 -4.88 3.25
C LEU A 346 3.83 -4.37 2.40
N ILE A 347 3.52 -3.66 1.32
CA ILE A 347 4.54 -3.05 0.45
C ILE A 347 5.38 -2.06 1.26
N VAL A 348 4.74 -1.19 2.03
CA VAL A 348 5.43 -0.26 2.93
C VAL A 348 6.28 -0.99 3.95
N ALA A 349 5.75 -2.04 4.60
CA ALA A 349 6.50 -2.85 5.56
C ALA A 349 7.70 -3.55 4.90
N GLN A 350 7.53 -4.11 3.69
CA GLN A 350 8.61 -4.76 2.94
C GLN A 350 9.70 -3.74 2.56
N LYS A 351 9.33 -2.55 2.10
CA LYS A 351 10.32 -1.49 1.82
C LYS A 351 11.05 -1.08 3.10
N GLY A 352 10.36 -0.97 4.23
CA GLY A 352 10.98 -0.71 5.54
C GLY A 352 12.00 -1.79 5.94
N LEU A 353 11.68 -3.06 5.69
CA LEU A 353 12.61 -4.16 5.92
C LEU A 353 13.83 -4.08 4.99
N SER A 354 13.62 -3.85 3.69
CA SER A 354 14.72 -3.81 2.70
C SER A 354 15.72 -2.68 2.98
N VAL A 355 15.25 -1.55 3.50
CA VAL A 355 16.12 -0.43 3.91
C VAL A 355 16.56 -0.49 5.38
N GLY A 356 16.24 -1.59 6.09
CA GLY A 356 16.64 -1.82 7.48
C GLY A 356 16.00 -0.88 8.50
N MET A 357 14.79 -0.40 8.25
CA MET A 357 14.04 0.46 9.20
C MET A 357 13.24 -0.34 10.23
N ILE A 358 12.80 -1.55 9.86
CA ILE A 358 12.06 -2.46 10.75
C ILE A 358 12.56 -3.89 10.60
N GLY A 359 12.34 -4.71 11.60
CA GLY A 359 12.60 -6.16 11.55
C GLY A 359 11.47 -6.94 10.88
N SER A 360 11.75 -8.19 10.51
CA SER A 360 10.77 -9.11 9.88
C SER A 360 9.64 -9.53 10.82
N GLU A 361 9.83 -9.44 12.13
CA GLU A 361 8.84 -9.76 13.15
C GLU A 361 7.56 -8.93 13.00
N TYR A 362 7.67 -7.67 12.60
CA TYR A 362 6.51 -6.77 12.46
C TYR A 362 5.52 -7.17 11.36
N PHE A 363 5.94 -8.03 10.40
CA PHE A 363 5.01 -8.55 9.39
C PHE A 363 3.83 -9.29 10.00
N THR A 364 4.04 -10.02 11.09
CA THR A 364 2.95 -10.70 11.81
C THR A 364 1.88 -9.71 12.27
N ALA A 365 2.27 -8.58 12.85
CA ALA A 365 1.34 -7.53 13.27
C ALA A 365 0.62 -6.88 12.07
N VAL A 366 1.33 -6.66 10.96
CA VAL A 366 0.76 -6.08 9.72
C VAL A 366 -0.25 -7.04 9.08
N ILE A 367 0.06 -8.34 9.00
CA ILE A 367 -0.85 -9.36 8.48
C ILE A 367 -2.12 -9.44 9.34
N LEU A 368 -1.97 -9.45 10.67
CA LEU A 368 -3.09 -9.44 11.60
C LEU A 368 -3.97 -8.21 11.41
N LEU A 369 -3.37 -7.02 11.24
CA LEU A 369 -4.08 -5.78 10.96
C LEU A 369 -4.89 -5.88 9.66
N ILE A 370 -4.31 -6.43 8.58
CA ILE A 370 -4.99 -6.60 7.30
C ILE A 370 -6.20 -7.52 7.46
N ILE A 371 -6.03 -8.68 8.11
CA ILE A 371 -7.13 -9.64 8.31
C ILE A 371 -8.26 -8.98 9.10
N VAL A 372 -7.94 -8.39 10.26
CA VAL A 372 -8.95 -7.79 11.14
C VAL A 372 -9.66 -6.62 10.46
N SER A 373 -8.93 -5.72 9.79
CA SER A 373 -9.52 -4.57 9.11
C SER A 373 -10.41 -4.98 7.94
N SER A 374 -9.96 -5.97 7.14
CA SER A 374 -10.70 -6.45 5.97
C SER A 374 -12.03 -7.12 6.32
N ILE A 375 -12.11 -7.74 7.49
CA ILE A 375 -13.35 -8.37 7.98
C ILE A 375 -14.23 -7.35 8.70
N SER A 376 -13.64 -6.52 9.56
CA SER A 376 -14.40 -5.60 10.40
C SER A 376 -15.02 -4.44 9.61
N THR A 377 -14.35 -3.91 8.58
CA THR A 377 -14.84 -2.76 7.80
C THR A 377 -16.19 -3.03 7.11
N PRO A 378 -16.36 -4.10 6.30
CA PRO A 378 -17.65 -4.39 5.67
C PRO A 378 -18.78 -4.58 6.70
N ILE A 379 -18.49 -5.26 7.81
CA ILE A 379 -19.45 -5.52 8.88
C ILE A 379 -19.89 -4.19 9.52
N MET A 380 -18.95 -3.34 9.90
CA MET A 380 -19.23 -2.05 10.54
C MET A 380 -19.95 -1.11 9.59
N LEU A 381 -19.56 -1.01 8.32
CA LEU A 381 -20.26 -0.22 7.31
C LEU A 381 -21.71 -0.69 7.15
N LYS A 382 -21.94 -2.00 7.02
CA LYS A 382 -23.29 -2.57 6.93
C LYS A 382 -24.16 -2.19 8.12
N ILE A 383 -23.61 -2.32 9.35
CA ILE A 383 -24.33 -1.94 10.57
C ILE A 383 -24.68 -0.44 10.57
N LEU A 384 -23.72 0.42 10.20
CA LEU A 384 -23.90 1.86 10.20
C LEU A 384 -24.92 2.32 9.14
N TYR A 385 -24.92 1.74 7.95
CA TYR A 385 -25.88 2.05 6.91
C TYR A 385 -27.28 1.49 7.20
N THR A 386 -27.37 0.36 7.92
CA THR A 386 -28.67 -0.18 8.35
C THR A 386 -29.31 0.65 9.48
N LYS A 387 -28.50 1.12 10.45
CA LYS A 387 -28.99 1.94 11.57
C LYS A 387 -29.27 3.39 11.19
N HIS A 388 -28.51 3.94 10.26
CA HIS A 388 -28.55 5.34 9.86
C HIS A 388 -28.56 5.42 8.33
N ALA A 389 -29.75 5.36 7.73
CA ALA A 389 -29.92 5.61 6.30
C ALA A 389 -29.38 7.01 5.96
N GLU A 390 -28.71 7.15 4.82
CA GLU A 390 -28.37 8.47 4.28
C GLU A 390 -29.68 9.20 4.01
N ILE A 391 -29.83 10.38 4.60
CA ILE A 391 -30.85 11.35 4.21
C ILE A 391 -30.21 12.15 3.08
N ASP A 392 -30.64 11.88 1.85
CA ASP A 392 -30.23 12.59 0.63
C ASP A 392 -30.50 14.11 0.76
#